data_d3315ae8b7bf26f793361307aecf31e8
#
_entry.id   d3315ae8b7bf26f793361307aecf31e8
#
_cell.length_a   1.000
_cell.length_b   1.000
_cell.length_c   1.000
_cell.angle_alpha   90.00
_cell.angle_beta   90.00
_cell.angle_gamma   90.00
#
_symmetry.space_group_name_H-M   'P 1'
#
loop_
_entity.id
_entity.type
_entity.pdbx_description
1 polymer ?
#
loop_
_entity_poly.entity_id
_entity_poly.type
_entity_poly.pdbx_seq_one_letter_code
_entity_poly.pdbx_strand_id
1 'polypeptide(L)'
;MQRKGDDMTNASIRDELVARLVRAGELEISGESQEEVDSYFDTENFAFHGPDGFDSDYAGLTEYFQSIRAAFEDRAIRRGIIVAEGDLIACQTWIEGAFTGPFTHSPVGKLEPNGARVVWDLMNMFRFDDRGRLVEEFVRTDNRSLLRQLGAEVA
;
A
#
# COMPACT_ATOMS: atom_id res chain seq x y z
N MET A 1 -38.17 6.98 10.12
CA MET A 1 -37.27 7.07 11.29
C MET A 1 -36.19 6.00 11.32
N GLN A 2 -36.33 4.89 10.58
CA GLN A 2 -35.29 3.83 10.49
C GLN A 2 -34.09 4.19 9.60
N ARG A 3 -34.21 5.10 8.64
CA ARG A 3 -33.13 5.45 7.71
C ARG A 3 -31.95 6.23 8.35
N LYS A 4 -32.18 6.95 9.43
CA LYS A 4 -31.12 7.74 10.09
C LYS A 4 -30.15 6.91 10.92
N GLY A 5 -30.61 5.78 11.45
CA GLY A 5 -29.77 4.88 12.23
C GLY A 5 -28.82 4.06 11.33
N ASP A 6 -29.32 3.60 10.18
CA ASP A 6 -28.53 2.80 9.25
C ASP A 6 -27.44 3.64 8.57
N ASP A 7 -27.73 4.90 8.21
CA ASP A 7 -26.74 5.81 7.63
C ASP A 7 -25.60 6.14 8.59
N MET A 8 -25.90 6.34 9.87
CA MET A 8 -24.86 6.61 10.90
C MET A 8 -24.00 5.37 11.17
N THR A 9 -24.58 4.17 11.18
CA THR A 9 -23.84 2.91 11.36
C THR A 9 -22.90 2.63 10.18
N ASN A 10 -23.37 2.84 8.95
CA ASN A 10 -22.57 2.67 7.74
C ASN A 10 -21.42 3.69 7.66
N ALA A 11 -21.68 4.96 8.01
CA ALA A 11 -20.64 5.99 8.07
C ALA A 11 -19.57 5.66 9.13
N SER A 12 -19.96 5.15 10.31
CA SER A 12 -19.06 4.73 11.37
C SER A 12 -18.19 3.54 10.95
N ILE A 13 -18.75 2.54 10.28
CA ILE A 13 -18.02 1.39 9.73
C ILE A 13 -17.01 1.86 8.67
N ARG A 14 -17.43 2.73 7.77
CA ARG A 14 -16.56 3.30 6.74
C ARG A 14 -15.38 4.05 7.36
N ASP A 15 -15.64 4.91 8.35
CA ASP A 15 -14.60 5.69 9.00
C ASP A 15 -13.60 4.79 9.73
N GLU A 16 -14.07 3.70 10.34
CA GLU A 16 -13.21 2.69 10.94
C GLU A 16 -12.31 1.98 9.93
N LEU A 17 -12.87 1.53 8.80
CA LEU A 17 -12.10 0.88 7.73
C LEU A 17 -11.05 1.83 7.14
N VAL A 18 -11.39 3.09 6.93
CA VAL A 18 -10.44 4.11 6.45
C VAL A 18 -9.32 4.31 7.47
N ALA A 19 -9.64 4.43 8.76
CA ALA A 19 -8.64 4.60 9.81
C ALA A 19 -7.69 3.40 9.89
N ARG A 20 -8.21 2.18 9.77
CA ARG A 20 -7.41 0.95 9.74
C ARG A 20 -6.47 0.93 8.52
N LEU A 21 -6.98 1.30 7.35
CA LEU A 21 -6.18 1.38 6.12
C LEU A 21 -5.04 2.39 6.25
N VAL A 22 -5.32 3.59 6.74
CA VAL A 22 -4.30 4.63 6.93
C VAL A 22 -3.22 4.16 7.91
N ARG A 23 -3.63 3.59 9.04
CA ARG A 23 -2.69 3.09 10.05
C ARG A 23 -1.84 1.93 9.52
N ALA A 24 -2.43 0.98 8.79
CA ALA A 24 -1.69 -0.12 8.18
C ALA A 24 -0.58 0.41 7.25
N GLY A 25 -0.89 1.39 6.40
CA GLY A 25 0.09 2.01 5.52
C GLY A 25 1.23 2.69 6.25
N GLU A 26 0.93 3.44 7.32
CA GLU A 26 1.95 4.06 8.17
C GLU A 26 2.91 3.03 8.77
N LEU A 27 2.38 1.92 9.26
CA LEU A 27 3.17 0.85 9.85
C LEU A 27 4.01 0.09 8.81
N GLU A 28 3.47 -0.14 7.61
CA GLU A 28 4.19 -0.77 6.52
C GLU A 28 5.42 0.06 6.11
N ILE A 29 5.27 1.38 6.08
CA ILE A 29 6.35 2.30 5.71
C ILE A 29 7.36 2.50 6.85
N SER A 30 6.90 2.57 8.10
CA SER A 30 7.79 2.78 9.26
C SER A 30 8.50 1.51 9.72
N GLY A 31 7.82 0.38 9.65
CA GLY A 31 8.29 -0.90 10.21
C GLY A 31 8.21 -0.97 11.74
N GLU A 32 7.48 -0.07 12.39
CA GLU A 32 7.43 0.01 13.86
C GLU A 32 6.85 -1.22 14.53
N SER A 33 5.84 -1.86 13.93
CA SER A 33 5.19 -3.03 14.52
C SER A 33 4.62 -3.95 13.46
N GLN A 34 5.33 -5.04 13.19
CA GLN A 34 4.84 -6.10 12.30
C GLN A 34 3.60 -6.78 12.89
N GLU A 35 3.55 -6.96 14.21
CA GLU A 35 2.39 -7.55 14.91
C GLU A 35 1.12 -6.71 14.71
N GLU A 36 1.22 -5.39 14.83
CA GLU A 36 0.08 -4.52 14.59
C GLU A 36 -0.36 -4.55 13.12
N VAL A 37 0.58 -4.48 12.18
CA VAL A 37 0.24 -4.53 10.75
C VAL A 37 -0.44 -5.85 10.39
N ASP A 38 0.06 -6.98 10.90
CA ASP A 38 -0.54 -8.29 10.67
C ASP A 38 -2.00 -8.34 11.14
N SER A 39 -2.33 -7.63 12.21
CA SER A 39 -3.69 -7.58 12.75
C SER A 39 -4.71 -6.92 11.82
N TYR A 40 -4.26 -6.12 10.86
CA TYR A 40 -5.13 -5.46 9.88
C TYR A 40 -5.40 -6.29 8.63
N PHE A 41 -4.75 -7.45 8.49
CA PHE A 41 -4.84 -8.32 7.32
C PHE A 41 -5.37 -9.70 7.66
N ASP A 42 -6.06 -10.32 6.71
CA ASP A 42 -6.23 -11.77 6.69
C ASP A 42 -4.94 -12.36 6.10
N THR A 43 -3.99 -12.68 6.96
CA THR A 43 -2.63 -13.07 6.54
C THR A 43 -2.58 -14.40 5.78
N GLU A 44 -3.59 -15.24 5.94
CA GLU A 44 -3.67 -16.55 5.27
C GLU A 44 -4.28 -16.46 3.87
N ASN A 45 -5.23 -15.56 3.66
CA ASN A 45 -6.03 -15.50 2.43
C ASN A 45 -5.84 -14.22 1.62
N PHE A 46 -5.01 -13.30 2.10
CA PHE A 46 -4.77 -12.02 1.42
C PHE A 46 -4.18 -12.24 0.02
N ALA A 47 -4.73 -11.52 -0.96
CA ALA A 47 -4.25 -11.51 -2.34
C ALA A 47 -3.91 -10.09 -2.78
N PHE A 48 -2.71 -9.92 -3.32
CA PHE A 48 -2.21 -8.67 -3.87
C PHE A 48 -2.14 -8.77 -5.39
N HIS A 49 -2.72 -7.79 -6.07
CA HIS A 49 -2.71 -7.68 -7.54
C HIS A 49 -2.01 -6.38 -7.92
N GLY A 50 -0.74 -6.49 -8.26
CA GLY A 50 0.11 -5.35 -8.59
C GLY A 50 0.12 -5.00 -10.08
N PRO A 51 0.89 -3.96 -10.44
CA PRO A 51 1.04 -3.57 -11.84
C PRO A 51 1.82 -4.65 -12.63
N ASP A 52 1.58 -4.67 -13.94
CA ASP A 52 2.24 -5.58 -14.89
C ASP A 52 2.06 -7.08 -14.56
N GLY A 53 0.91 -7.43 -13.96
CA GLY A 53 0.58 -8.82 -13.65
C GLY A 53 1.34 -9.39 -12.44
N PHE A 54 1.93 -8.53 -11.62
CA PHE A 54 2.59 -8.95 -10.39
C PHE A 54 1.54 -9.29 -9.33
N ASP A 55 1.33 -10.59 -9.10
CA ASP A 55 0.45 -11.09 -8.06
C ASP A 55 1.27 -11.65 -6.90
N SER A 56 0.78 -11.47 -5.68
CA SER A 56 1.47 -11.92 -4.49
C SER A 56 0.49 -12.27 -3.37
N ASP A 57 1.01 -12.95 -2.36
CA ASP A 57 0.35 -13.17 -1.08
C ASP A 57 0.83 -12.16 -0.04
N TYR A 58 0.37 -12.32 1.21
CA TYR A 58 0.77 -11.44 2.30
C TYR A 58 2.27 -11.50 2.61
N ALA A 59 2.88 -12.68 2.53
CA ALA A 59 4.32 -12.83 2.74
C ALA A 59 5.11 -12.04 1.71
N GLY A 60 4.73 -12.11 0.43
CA GLY A 60 5.36 -11.33 -0.63
C GLY A 60 5.19 -9.82 -0.47
N LEU A 61 4.01 -9.38 -0.03
CA LEU A 61 3.79 -7.96 0.28
C LEU A 61 4.70 -7.49 1.43
N THR A 62 4.83 -8.30 2.47
CA THR A 62 5.71 -8.00 3.61
C THR A 62 7.18 -7.90 3.16
N GLU A 63 7.65 -8.82 2.33
CA GLU A 63 9.00 -8.76 1.76
C GLU A 63 9.22 -7.50 0.94
N TYR A 64 8.23 -7.10 0.15
CA TYR A 64 8.30 -5.88 -0.65
C TYR A 64 8.49 -4.64 0.23
N PHE A 65 7.71 -4.48 1.28
CA PHE A 65 7.87 -3.35 2.20
C PHE A 65 9.19 -3.40 2.98
N GLN A 66 9.67 -4.59 3.34
CA GLN A 66 11.00 -4.73 3.92
C GLN A 66 12.07 -4.23 2.95
N SER A 67 11.96 -4.54 1.66
CA SER A 67 12.89 -4.07 0.63
C SER A 67 12.86 -2.55 0.47
N ILE A 68 11.68 -1.94 0.56
CA ILE A 68 11.53 -0.47 0.54
C ILE A 68 12.22 0.15 1.76
N ARG A 69 11.98 -0.38 2.96
CA ARG A 69 12.60 0.16 4.18
C ARG A 69 14.13 0.03 4.17
N ALA A 70 14.65 -1.01 3.56
CA ALA A 70 16.10 -1.22 3.43
C ALA A 70 16.76 -0.26 2.42
N ALA A 71 16.03 0.13 1.37
CA ALA A 71 16.58 0.88 0.24
C ALA A 71 16.33 2.40 0.33
N PHE A 72 15.33 2.84 1.10
CA PHE A 72 14.89 4.24 1.12
C PHE A 72 14.90 4.80 2.54
N GLU A 73 15.45 6.01 2.67
CA GLU A 73 15.42 6.81 3.90
C GLU A 73 14.37 7.92 3.80
N ASP A 74 14.02 8.54 4.93
CA ASP A 74 13.03 9.63 5.01
C ASP A 74 11.72 9.27 4.30
N ARG A 75 11.25 8.07 4.57
CA ARG A 75 10.04 7.53 3.96
C ARG A 75 8.80 8.22 4.47
N ALA A 76 7.85 8.42 3.57
CA ALA A 76 6.52 8.93 3.90
C ALA A 76 5.45 8.25 3.05
N ILE A 77 4.24 8.13 3.60
CA ILE A 77 3.06 7.70 2.87
C ILE A 77 1.96 8.74 3.06
N ARG A 78 1.27 9.04 1.98
CA ARG A 78 0.15 9.97 1.97
C ARG A 78 -1.02 9.36 1.20
N ARG A 79 -2.23 9.53 1.71
CA ARG A 79 -3.46 9.19 1.00
C ARG A 79 -4.11 10.49 0.51
N GLY A 80 -4.54 10.50 -0.75
CA GLY A 80 -5.28 11.61 -1.34
C GLY A 80 -6.79 11.38 -1.25
N ILE A 81 -7.46 11.36 -2.40
CA ILE A 81 -8.89 11.06 -2.45
C ILE A 81 -9.13 9.65 -1.99
N ILE A 82 -10.06 9.47 -1.05
CA ILE A 82 -10.49 8.17 -0.54
C ILE A 82 -11.99 8.07 -0.75
N VAL A 83 -12.44 7.02 -1.43
CA VAL A 83 -13.84 6.69 -1.60
C VAL A 83 -14.09 5.29 -1.07
N ALA A 84 -15.23 5.12 -0.39
CA ALA A 84 -15.58 3.84 0.20
C ALA A 84 -17.03 3.49 -0.10
N GLU A 85 -17.26 2.24 -0.45
CA GLU A 85 -18.60 1.69 -0.69
C GLU A 85 -18.63 0.23 -0.24
N GLY A 86 -19.46 -0.08 0.76
CA GLY A 86 -19.54 -1.41 1.33
C GLY A 86 -18.19 -1.86 1.93
N ASP A 87 -17.67 -2.97 1.43
CA ASP A 87 -16.40 -3.55 1.84
C ASP A 87 -15.20 -3.08 1.00
N LEU A 88 -15.41 -2.11 0.10
CA LEU A 88 -14.39 -1.61 -0.82
C LEU A 88 -13.96 -0.18 -0.47
N ILE A 89 -12.65 0.04 -0.52
CA ILE A 89 -12.05 1.38 -0.50
C ILE A 89 -11.19 1.54 -1.75
N ALA A 90 -11.36 2.67 -2.44
CA ALA A 90 -10.44 3.09 -3.50
C ALA A 90 -9.79 4.41 -3.11
N CYS A 91 -8.51 4.56 -3.40
CA CYS A 91 -7.81 5.79 -3.03
C CYS A 91 -6.59 6.07 -3.90
N GLN A 92 -6.16 7.34 -3.86
CA GLN A 92 -4.85 7.75 -4.32
C GLN A 92 -3.85 7.57 -3.18
N THR A 93 -2.64 7.11 -3.50
CA THR A 93 -1.57 6.94 -2.52
C THR A 93 -0.25 7.42 -3.11
N TRP A 94 0.53 8.14 -2.32
CA TRP A 94 1.92 8.46 -2.62
C TRP A 94 2.80 7.87 -1.54
N ILE A 95 3.78 7.08 -1.97
CA ILE A 95 4.87 6.60 -1.12
C ILE A 95 6.14 7.27 -1.62
N GLU A 96 6.95 7.80 -0.74
CA GLU A 96 8.18 8.47 -1.14
C GLU A 96 9.34 8.18 -0.20
N GLY A 97 10.56 8.34 -0.71
CA GLY A 97 11.77 8.21 0.07
C GLY A 97 13.02 8.53 -0.76
N ALA A 98 14.13 8.75 -0.07
CA ALA A 98 15.43 8.95 -0.69
C ALA A 98 16.10 7.59 -0.97
N PHE A 99 16.47 7.35 -2.22
CA PHE A 99 17.07 6.09 -2.66
C PHE A 99 18.54 6.02 -2.26
N THR A 100 18.81 5.43 -1.10
CA THR A 100 20.15 5.44 -0.47
C THR A 100 20.77 4.07 -0.27
N GLY A 101 20.02 2.99 -0.43
CA GLY A 101 20.50 1.61 -0.34
C GLY A 101 20.07 0.78 -1.54
N PRO A 102 20.65 -0.42 -1.75
CA PRO A 102 20.23 -1.29 -2.86
C PRO A 102 18.75 -1.67 -2.75
N PHE A 103 18.01 -1.52 -3.84
CA PHE A 103 16.61 -1.91 -3.93
C PHE A 103 16.49 -3.25 -4.66
N THR A 104 16.15 -4.31 -3.93
CA THR A 104 16.16 -5.67 -4.44
C THR A 104 14.88 -6.06 -5.18
N HIS A 105 13.77 -5.35 -4.94
CA HIS A 105 12.43 -5.69 -5.42
C HIS A 105 11.88 -4.69 -6.44
N SER A 106 12.75 -4.04 -7.23
CA SER A 106 12.27 -3.19 -8.33
C SER A 106 11.61 -4.04 -9.43
N PRO A 107 10.81 -3.42 -10.33
CA PRO A 107 10.23 -4.15 -11.46
C PRO A 107 11.24 -4.83 -12.39
N VAL A 108 12.50 -4.42 -12.34
CA VAL A 108 13.58 -4.96 -13.17
C VAL A 108 14.67 -5.67 -12.34
N GLY A 109 14.39 -5.99 -11.09
CA GLY A 109 15.33 -6.64 -10.18
C GLY A 109 16.13 -5.65 -9.35
N LYS A 110 17.30 -6.06 -8.88
CA LYS A 110 18.13 -5.24 -7.99
C LYS A 110 18.68 -4.01 -8.71
N LEU A 111 18.49 -2.84 -8.08
CA LEU A 111 19.06 -1.57 -8.52
C LEU A 111 19.93 -0.96 -7.43
N GLU A 112 21.05 -0.36 -7.83
CA GLU A 112 21.92 0.37 -6.91
C GLU A 112 21.37 1.78 -6.67
N PRO A 113 21.59 2.35 -5.46
CA PRO A 113 21.04 3.65 -5.11
C PRO A 113 21.66 4.79 -5.92
N ASN A 114 20.85 5.81 -6.19
CA ASN A 114 21.27 7.03 -6.90
C ASN A 114 21.11 8.30 -6.06
N GLY A 115 20.65 8.21 -4.81
CA GLY A 115 20.43 9.34 -3.91
C GLY A 115 19.20 10.19 -4.23
N ALA A 116 18.46 9.88 -5.29
CA ALA A 116 17.29 10.65 -5.68
C ALA A 116 16.10 10.42 -4.74
N ARG A 117 15.26 11.45 -4.61
CA ARG A 117 13.95 11.27 -3.98
C ARG A 117 13.00 10.62 -4.99
N VAL A 118 12.46 9.49 -4.62
CA VAL A 118 11.59 8.66 -5.46
C VAL A 118 10.17 8.72 -4.93
N VAL A 119 9.19 8.87 -5.83
CA VAL A 119 7.77 8.90 -5.49
C VAL A 119 7.05 7.80 -6.26
N TRP A 120 6.42 6.87 -5.53
CA TRP A 120 5.41 5.96 -6.09
C TRP A 120 4.08 6.68 -6.10
N ASP A 121 3.50 6.86 -7.28
CA ASP A 121 2.18 7.44 -7.46
C ASP A 121 1.20 6.31 -7.79
N LEU A 122 0.35 5.97 -6.83
CA LEU A 122 -0.45 4.76 -6.84
C LEU A 122 -1.95 5.07 -6.87
N MET A 123 -2.69 4.21 -7.58
CA MET A 123 -4.13 4.08 -7.43
C MET A 123 -4.40 2.68 -6.85
N ASN A 124 -5.11 2.64 -5.73
CA ASN A 124 -5.37 1.40 -4.99
C ASN A 124 -6.86 1.13 -4.86
N MET A 125 -7.20 -0.15 -4.86
CA MET A 125 -8.50 -0.63 -4.39
C MET A 125 -8.26 -1.72 -3.35
N PHE A 126 -9.02 -1.66 -2.25
CA PHE A 126 -8.91 -2.58 -1.12
C PHE A 126 -10.25 -3.21 -0.82
N ARG A 127 -10.25 -4.52 -0.60
CA ARG A 127 -11.42 -5.25 -0.09
C ARG A 127 -11.16 -5.68 1.35
N PHE A 128 -12.19 -5.52 2.19
CA PHE A 128 -12.14 -5.92 3.60
C PHE A 128 -13.10 -7.09 3.84
N ASP A 129 -12.78 -7.94 4.82
CA ASP A 129 -13.70 -8.96 5.31
C ASP A 129 -14.67 -8.37 6.36
N ASP A 130 -15.55 -9.22 6.89
CA ASP A 130 -16.55 -8.83 7.90
C ASP A 130 -15.96 -8.48 9.27
N ARG A 131 -14.67 -8.78 9.49
CA ARG A 131 -13.90 -8.40 10.68
C ARG A 131 -13.08 -7.12 10.48
N GLY A 132 -13.21 -6.46 9.33
CA GLY A 132 -12.45 -5.27 9.00
C GLY A 132 -10.99 -5.53 8.65
N ARG A 133 -10.64 -6.76 8.24
CA ARG A 133 -9.30 -7.12 7.80
C ARG A 133 -9.20 -7.03 6.28
N LEU A 134 -8.04 -6.60 5.80
CA LEU A 134 -7.73 -6.57 4.38
C LEU A 134 -7.59 -7.99 3.83
N VAL A 135 -8.34 -8.30 2.77
CA VAL A 135 -8.31 -9.61 2.10
C VAL A 135 -7.84 -9.51 0.65
N GLU A 136 -7.91 -8.33 0.05
CA GLU A 136 -7.51 -8.14 -1.34
C GLU A 136 -7.09 -6.70 -1.59
N GLU A 137 -6.03 -6.52 -2.35
CA GLU A 137 -5.57 -5.21 -2.78
C GLU A 137 -5.24 -5.24 -4.28
N PHE A 138 -5.68 -4.19 -4.99
CA PHE A 138 -5.32 -3.92 -6.38
C PHE A 138 -4.51 -2.63 -6.42
N VAL A 139 -3.37 -2.66 -7.10
CA VAL A 139 -2.51 -1.49 -7.26
C VAL A 139 -2.21 -1.26 -8.72
N ARG A 140 -2.30 -0.01 -9.15
CA ARG A 140 -1.79 0.43 -10.44
C ARG A 140 -0.89 1.65 -10.24
N THR A 141 0.21 1.66 -10.96
CA THR A 141 1.17 2.76 -10.94
C THR A 141 1.80 2.90 -12.32
N ASP A 142 2.43 4.05 -12.56
CA ASP A 142 3.27 4.25 -13.73
C ASP A 142 4.68 3.71 -13.46
N ASN A 143 4.90 2.44 -13.80
CA ASN A 143 6.21 1.79 -13.61
C ASN A 143 7.30 2.41 -14.48
N ARG A 144 6.97 2.99 -15.61
CA ARG A 144 7.95 3.67 -16.44
C ARG A 144 8.51 4.92 -15.74
N SER A 145 7.63 5.72 -15.14
CA SER A 145 8.04 6.86 -14.34
C SER A 145 8.86 6.43 -13.13
N LEU A 146 8.41 5.39 -12.43
CA LEU A 146 9.13 4.85 -11.28
C LEU A 146 10.55 4.40 -11.65
N LEU A 147 10.70 3.64 -12.74
CA LEU A 147 12.00 3.16 -13.20
C LEU A 147 12.95 4.30 -13.57
N ARG A 148 12.44 5.36 -14.21
CA ARG A 148 13.24 6.56 -14.49
C ARG A 148 13.76 7.21 -13.20
N GLN A 149 12.91 7.36 -12.19
CA GLN A 149 13.31 7.92 -10.90
C GLN A 149 14.36 7.04 -10.20
N LEU A 150 14.24 5.72 -10.35
CA LEU A 150 15.19 4.74 -9.79
C LEU A 150 16.52 4.70 -10.57
N GLY A 151 16.62 5.42 -11.69
CA GLY A 151 17.81 5.44 -12.53
C GLY A 151 17.95 4.23 -13.46
N ALA A 152 16.87 3.46 -13.67
CA ALA A 152 16.87 2.36 -14.61
C ALA A 152 16.63 2.87 -16.04
N GLU A 153 17.26 2.23 -17.03
CA GLU A 153 16.98 2.51 -18.44
C GLU A 153 15.59 1.99 -18.81
N VAL A 154 14.80 2.84 -19.44
CA VAL A 154 13.44 2.52 -19.87
C VAL A 154 13.32 2.77 -21.37
N ALA A 155 13.10 1.70 -22.10
CA ALA A 155 12.88 1.76 -23.54
C ALA A 155 11.54 2.44 -23.89
#